data_2e8742dd27cfbf7f3936941df1eeecc6
#
_entry.id   2e8742dd27cfbf7f3936941df1eeecc6
#
_cell.length_a   1.000
_cell.length_b   1.000
_cell.length_c   1.000
_cell.angle_alpha   90.00
_cell.angle_beta   90.00
_cell.angle_gamma   90.00
#
_symmetry.space_group_name_H-M   'P 1'
#
loop_
_entity.id
_entity.type
_entity.pdbx_description
1 polymer ?
#
loop_
_entity_poly.entity_id
_entity_poly.type
_entity_poly.pdbx_seq_one_letter_code
_entity_poly.pdbx_strand_id
1 'polypeptide(L)'
;MKEICKKKKLKFYLSNDVKLAIKLNLDGAYIPSFNNNLNFNAFNLKKKFILLGSAHSLREIRIKEKQKVKYIFLSPLFESKKYNKNLGIFRFINLKKLTKKNVVPLGGIKQTNLKIVKNLNIYNVASISL
;
A
#
# COMPACT_ATOMS: atom_id res chain seq x y z
N MET A 1 7.29 -18.78 7.61
CA MET A 1 7.22 -17.63 6.66
C MET A 1 8.28 -16.57 6.96
N LYS A 2 8.38 -16.07 8.17
CA LYS A 2 9.40 -15.06 8.57
C LYS A 2 10.83 -15.51 8.28
N GLU A 3 11.19 -16.75 8.62
CA GLU A 3 12.53 -17.29 8.37
C GLU A 3 12.86 -17.42 6.87
N ILE A 4 11.86 -17.79 6.05
CA ILE A 4 12.00 -17.87 4.60
C ILE A 4 12.28 -16.48 4.02
N CYS A 5 11.55 -15.46 4.46
CA CYS A 5 11.80 -14.07 4.05
C CYS A 5 13.20 -13.60 4.44
N LYS A 6 13.64 -13.92 5.67
CA LYS A 6 14.97 -13.59 6.16
C LYS A 6 16.08 -14.25 5.30
N LYS A 7 15.95 -15.55 5.01
CA LYS A 7 16.89 -16.28 4.15
C LYS A 7 16.99 -15.68 2.74
N LYS A 8 15.85 -15.23 2.19
CA LYS A 8 15.76 -14.62 0.85
C LYS A 8 16.02 -13.11 0.85
N LYS A 9 16.39 -12.50 1.98
CA LYS A 9 16.54 -11.04 2.16
C LYS A 9 15.30 -10.24 1.75
N LEU A 10 14.11 -10.81 1.93
CA LEU A 10 12.82 -10.18 1.67
C LEU A 10 12.24 -9.59 2.96
N LYS A 11 11.53 -8.47 2.81
CA LYS A 11 10.77 -7.87 3.92
C LYS A 11 9.43 -8.58 4.10
N PHE A 12 9.00 -8.70 5.35
CA PHE A 12 7.74 -9.33 5.69
C PHE A 12 6.82 -8.34 6.41
N TYR A 13 5.66 -8.08 5.82
CA TYR A 13 4.61 -7.22 6.36
C TYR A 13 3.37 -8.05 6.68
N LEU A 14 2.89 -7.97 7.93
CA LEU A 14 1.68 -8.69 8.35
C LEU A 14 0.43 -7.86 8.01
N SER A 15 -0.56 -8.50 7.42
CA SER A 15 -1.81 -7.82 7.07
C SER A 15 -2.70 -7.65 8.29
N ASN A 16 -3.16 -6.42 8.48
CA ASN A 16 -4.23 -6.02 9.40
C ASN A 16 -4.03 -6.32 10.90
N ASP A 17 -2.82 -6.68 11.31
CA ASP A 17 -2.49 -6.89 12.73
C ASP A 17 -1.14 -6.27 13.10
N VAL A 18 -1.17 -4.98 13.41
CA VAL A 18 0.01 -4.20 13.78
C VAL A 18 0.62 -4.72 15.08
N LYS A 19 -0.23 -5.04 16.08
CA LYS A 19 0.23 -5.51 17.40
C LYS A 19 1.00 -6.83 17.28
N LEU A 20 0.48 -7.77 16.52
CA LEU A 20 1.16 -9.05 16.27
C LEU A 20 2.43 -8.87 15.45
N ALA A 21 2.42 -7.99 14.45
CA ALA A 21 3.60 -7.67 13.67
C ALA A 21 4.75 -7.13 14.55
N ILE A 22 4.44 -6.27 15.51
CA ILE A 22 5.40 -5.76 16.50
C ILE A 22 5.91 -6.90 17.39
N LYS A 23 4.98 -7.71 17.94
CA LYS A 23 5.33 -8.84 18.84
C LYS A 23 6.25 -9.85 18.15
N LEU A 24 6.01 -10.12 16.87
CA LEU A 24 6.82 -11.04 16.08
C LEU A 24 8.09 -10.40 15.50
N ASN A 25 8.34 -9.12 15.80
CA ASN A 25 9.49 -8.36 15.28
C ASN A 25 9.62 -8.46 13.75
N LEU A 26 8.53 -8.18 13.05
CA LEU A 26 8.49 -8.13 11.59
C LEU A 26 8.95 -6.77 11.05
N ASP A 27 9.11 -6.66 9.74
CA ASP A 27 9.52 -5.41 9.08
C ASP A 27 8.44 -4.33 9.09
N GLY A 28 7.18 -4.74 9.27
CA GLY A 28 6.06 -3.82 9.34
C GLY A 28 4.71 -4.52 9.25
N ALA A 29 3.68 -3.71 9.03
CA ALA A 29 2.31 -4.18 8.84
C ALA A 29 1.65 -3.47 7.66
N TYR A 30 0.68 -4.16 7.05
CA TYR A 30 -0.16 -3.64 6.00
C TYR A 30 -1.57 -3.39 6.54
N ILE A 31 -2.07 -2.17 6.38
CA ILE A 31 -3.38 -1.73 6.88
C ILE A 31 -4.35 -1.62 5.70
N PRO A 32 -5.34 -2.52 5.60
CA PRO A 32 -6.34 -2.47 4.54
C PRO A 32 -7.15 -1.16 4.52
N SER A 33 -7.76 -0.84 3.38
CA SER A 33 -8.55 0.38 3.19
C SER A 33 -9.70 0.53 4.17
N PHE A 34 -10.36 -0.58 4.52
CA PHE A 34 -11.49 -0.61 5.45
C PHE A 34 -11.09 -0.39 6.93
N ASN A 35 -9.81 -0.55 7.27
CA ASN A 35 -9.36 -0.37 8.65
C ASN A 35 -9.15 1.13 8.95
N ASN A 36 -10.03 1.69 9.76
CA ASN A 36 -10.02 3.10 10.16
C ASN A 36 -9.46 3.32 11.57
N ASN A 37 -8.89 2.29 12.20
CA ASN A 37 -8.34 2.36 13.54
C ASN A 37 -7.13 3.30 13.60
N LEU A 38 -7.15 4.26 14.53
CA LEU A 38 -6.05 5.21 14.76
C LEU A 38 -5.18 4.84 15.97
N ASN A 39 -5.51 3.78 16.69
CA ASN A 39 -4.79 3.36 17.90
C ASN A 39 -3.34 2.94 17.64
N PHE A 40 -2.96 2.73 16.38
CA PHE A 40 -1.56 2.46 16.01
C PHE A 40 -0.61 3.58 16.43
N ASN A 41 -1.11 4.81 16.54
CA ASN A 41 -0.34 5.97 16.98
C ASN A 41 0.12 5.86 18.44
N ALA A 42 -0.54 5.04 19.24
CA ALA A 42 -0.17 4.77 20.63
C ALA A 42 1.00 3.77 20.76
N PHE A 43 1.33 3.04 19.68
CA PHE A 43 2.44 2.10 19.72
C PHE A 43 3.77 2.82 19.51
N ASN A 44 4.75 2.47 20.33
CA ASN A 44 6.14 2.90 20.12
C ASN A 44 6.79 2.02 19.05
N LEU A 45 6.69 2.48 17.80
CA LEU A 45 7.21 1.75 16.65
C LEU A 45 8.73 1.92 16.56
N LYS A 46 9.44 0.82 16.34
CA LYS A 46 10.87 0.87 16.03
C LYS A 46 11.09 1.68 14.75
N LYS A 47 12.19 2.42 14.66
CA LYS A 47 12.54 3.29 13.51
C LYS A 47 12.48 2.57 12.15
N LYS A 48 12.78 1.26 12.13
CA LYS A 48 12.75 0.43 10.91
C LYS A 48 11.38 -0.20 10.62
N PHE A 49 10.42 -0.10 11.54
CA PHE A 49 9.08 -0.67 11.36
C PHE A 49 8.27 0.23 10.45
N ILE A 50 7.74 -0.33 9.37
CA ILE A 50 7.04 0.43 8.34
C ILE A 50 5.56 0.04 8.31
N LEU A 51 4.68 1.03 8.33
CA LEU A 51 3.27 0.84 8.05
C LEU A 51 3.01 1.10 6.56
N LEU A 52 2.40 0.13 5.90
CA LEU A 52 1.85 0.23 4.56
C LEU A 52 0.34 0.35 4.66
N GLY A 53 -0.30 1.01 3.73
CA GLY A 53 -1.76 1.09 3.72
C GLY A 53 -2.34 1.06 2.31
N SER A 54 -3.61 0.70 2.17
CA SER A 54 -4.33 0.82 0.89
C SER A 54 -5.48 1.81 1.00
N ALA A 55 -5.83 2.39 -0.14
CA ALA A 55 -6.94 3.32 -0.27
C ALA A 55 -7.54 3.24 -1.69
N HIS A 56 -8.83 3.60 -1.80
CA HIS A 56 -9.59 3.67 -3.05
C HIS A 56 -10.19 5.07 -3.29
N SER A 57 -10.09 5.95 -2.31
CA SER A 57 -10.69 7.28 -2.33
C SER A 57 -9.85 8.28 -1.54
N LEU A 58 -10.12 9.58 -1.73
CA LEU A 58 -9.48 10.64 -0.97
C LEU A 58 -9.76 10.51 0.54
N ARG A 59 -10.99 10.14 0.91
CA ARG A 59 -11.35 9.92 2.33
C ARG A 59 -10.45 8.87 2.97
N GLU A 60 -10.26 7.74 2.29
CA GLU A 60 -9.40 6.67 2.79
C GLU A 60 -7.93 7.08 2.82
N ILE A 61 -7.46 7.85 1.83
CA ILE A 61 -6.12 8.45 1.86
C ILE A 61 -5.92 9.29 3.13
N ARG A 62 -6.88 10.15 3.49
CA ARG A 62 -6.79 10.97 4.71
C ARG A 62 -6.73 10.12 5.97
N ILE A 63 -7.43 9.00 6.01
CA ILE A 63 -7.35 8.05 7.13
C ILE A 63 -5.95 7.42 7.18
N LYS A 64 -5.41 6.99 6.06
CA LYS A 64 -4.06 6.41 5.97
C LYS A 64 -2.97 7.43 6.37
N GLU A 65 -3.14 8.69 6.03
CA GLU A 65 -2.25 9.78 6.50
C GLU A 65 -2.27 9.90 8.04
N LYS A 66 -3.45 9.88 8.65
CA LYS A 66 -3.62 9.89 10.12
C LYS A 66 -3.02 8.64 10.77
N GLN A 67 -3.09 7.48 10.11
CA GLN A 67 -2.47 6.23 10.55
C GLN A 67 -0.93 6.23 10.37
N LYS A 68 -0.37 7.31 9.82
CA LYS A 68 1.08 7.50 9.61
C LYS A 68 1.73 6.42 8.73
N VAL A 69 0.99 5.88 7.76
CA VAL A 69 1.56 4.95 6.80
C VAL A 69 2.64 5.63 5.97
N LYS A 70 3.65 4.88 5.55
CA LYS A 70 4.73 5.37 4.71
C LYS A 70 4.37 5.32 3.22
N TYR A 71 3.70 4.25 2.80
CA TYR A 71 3.26 4.03 1.42
C TYR A 71 1.76 3.77 1.39
N ILE A 72 1.07 4.35 0.41
CA ILE A 72 -0.35 4.12 0.16
C ILE A 72 -0.51 3.40 -1.18
N PHE A 73 -1.00 2.17 -1.14
CA PHE A 73 -1.39 1.43 -2.33
C PHE A 73 -2.76 1.94 -2.80
N LEU A 74 -2.76 2.68 -3.89
CA LEU A 74 -3.98 3.26 -4.46
C LEU A 74 -4.50 2.34 -5.56
N SER A 75 -5.68 1.79 -5.37
CA SER A 75 -6.24 0.73 -6.21
C SER A 75 -7.75 0.87 -6.43
N PRO A 76 -8.30 0.18 -7.43
CA PRO A 76 -7.60 -0.47 -8.54
C PRO A 76 -7.28 0.55 -9.64
N LEU A 77 -6.06 0.55 -10.16
CA LEU A 77 -5.68 1.48 -11.25
C LEU A 77 -6.36 1.12 -12.56
N PHE A 78 -6.32 -0.15 -12.94
CA PHE A 78 -6.96 -0.70 -14.14
C PHE A 78 -8.01 -1.76 -13.79
N GLU A 79 -8.88 -2.05 -14.74
CA GLU A 79 -9.84 -3.14 -14.63
C GLU A 79 -9.13 -4.50 -14.49
N SER A 80 -9.75 -5.38 -13.74
CA SER A 80 -9.35 -6.78 -13.61
C SER A 80 -10.58 -7.65 -13.34
N LYS A 81 -10.41 -8.96 -13.45
CA LYS A 81 -11.48 -9.92 -13.11
C LYS A 81 -12.03 -9.73 -11.68
N LYS A 82 -11.21 -9.19 -10.78
CA LYS A 82 -11.56 -8.93 -9.38
C LYS A 82 -12.30 -7.60 -9.17
N TYR A 83 -12.07 -6.62 -10.03
CA TYR A 83 -12.58 -5.26 -9.85
C TYR A 83 -13.34 -4.80 -11.11
N ASN A 84 -14.66 -4.67 -11.01
CA ASN A 84 -15.51 -4.19 -12.09
C ASN A 84 -15.41 -2.67 -12.32
N LYS A 85 -14.91 -1.93 -11.33
CA LYS A 85 -14.68 -0.48 -11.42
C LYS A 85 -13.22 -0.19 -11.09
N ASN A 86 -12.63 0.70 -11.88
CA ASN A 86 -11.26 1.16 -11.66
C ASN A 86 -11.21 2.67 -11.41
N LEU A 87 -10.08 3.15 -10.90
CA LEU A 87 -9.82 4.57 -10.73
C LEU A 87 -9.55 5.24 -12.08
N GLY A 88 -8.86 4.56 -12.98
CA GLY A 88 -8.29 5.14 -14.16
C GLY A 88 -7.10 6.05 -13.89
N ILE A 89 -6.34 6.35 -14.92
CA ILE A 89 -5.08 7.08 -14.83
C ILE A 89 -5.30 8.51 -14.33
N PHE A 90 -6.30 9.23 -14.86
CA PHE A 90 -6.54 10.63 -14.50
C PHE A 90 -6.92 10.79 -13.04
N ARG A 91 -7.84 9.96 -12.54
CA ARG A 91 -8.24 9.99 -11.12
C ARG A 91 -7.09 9.59 -10.21
N PHE A 92 -6.30 8.61 -10.61
CA PHE A 92 -5.09 8.21 -9.87
C PHE A 92 -4.11 9.39 -9.73
N ILE A 93 -3.80 10.09 -10.83
CA ILE A 93 -2.89 11.25 -10.83
C ILE A 93 -3.44 12.36 -9.93
N ASN A 94 -4.74 12.65 -10.02
CA ASN A 94 -5.36 13.68 -9.19
C ASN A 94 -5.28 13.34 -7.70
N LEU A 95 -5.60 12.10 -7.32
CA LEU A 95 -5.49 11.66 -5.92
C LEU A 95 -4.04 11.67 -5.42
N LYS A 96 -3.09 11.26 -6.27
CA LYS A 96 -1.66 11.31 -5.94
C LYS A 96 -1.20 12.73 -5.64
N LYS A 97 -1.66 13.74 -6.39
CA LYS A 97 -1.32 15.17 -6.17
C LYS A 97 -1.87 15.71 -4.84
N LEU A 98 -2.94 15.14 -4.31
CA LEU A 98 -3.60 15.59 -3.09
C LEU A 98 -2.96 15.06 -1.80
N THR A 99 -1.96 14.22 -1.90
CA THR A 99 -1.24 13.67 -0.74
C THR A 99 0.27 13.85 -0.89
N LYS A 100 0.93 14.07 0.25
CA LYS A 100 2.40 14.09 0.34
C LYS A 100 3.00 12.68 0.57
N LYS A 101 2.14 11.67 0.75
CA LYS A 101 2.59 10.28 0.95
C LYS A 101 3.06 9.66 -0.35
N ASN A 102 3.93 8.68 -0.24
CA ASN A 102 4.34 7.87 -1.39
C ASN A 102 3.18 7.00 -1.84
N VAL A 103 2.67 7.25 -3.03
CA VAL A 103 1.55 6.49 -3.60
C VAL A 103 2.09 5.44 -4.56
N VAL A 104 1.63 4.22 -4.40
CA VAL A 104 1.99 3.06 -5.22
C VAL A 104 0.75 2.58 -5.97
N PRO A 105 0.75 2.52 -7.30
CA PRO A 105 -0.38 1.99 -8.05
C PRO A 105 -0.49 0.48 -7.85
N LEU A 106 -1.72 0.01 -7.68
CA LEU A 106 -2.06 -1.39 -7.52
C LEU A 106 -3.36 -1.71 -8.28
N GLY A 107 -3.46 -2.92 -8.79
CA GLY A 107 -4.67 -3.46 -9.41
C GLY A 107 -4.71 -3.33 -10.93
N GLY A 108 -4.91 -4.47 -11.58
CA GLY A 108 -5.01 -4.58 -13.03
C GLY A 108 -3.72 -4.29 -13.79
N ILE A 109 -2.58 -4.20 -13.12
CA ILE A 109 -1.27 -3.96 -13.75
C ILE A 109 -0.76 -5.27 -14.34
N LYS A 110 -0.47 -5.23 -15.64
CA LYS A 110 0.02 -6.36 -16.44
C LYS A 110 1.20 -5.90 -17.28
N GLN A 111 1.94 -6.83 -17.87
CA GLN A 111 3.03 -6.54 -18.81
C GLN A 111 2.56 -5.60 -19.93
N THR A 112 1.34 -5.80 -20.44
CA THR A 112 0.76 -5.03 -21.55
C THR A 112 0.53 -3.55 -21.22
N ASN A 113 0.27 -3.18 -19.96
CA ASN A 113 0.02 -1.80 -19.53
C ASN A 113 1.12 -1.21 -18.63
N LEU A 114 2.16 -1.98 -18.32
CA LEU A 114 3.25 -1.55 -17.44
C LEU A 114 3.98 -0.31 -17.97
N LYS A 115 4.12 -0.19 -19.28
CA LYS A 115 4.74 0.98 -19.93
C LYS A 115 3.99 2.27 -19.64
N ILE A 116 2.65 2.23 -19.59
CA ILE A 116 1.81 3.37 -19.24
C ILE A 116 2.09 3.81 -17.80
N VAL A 117 2.19 2.85 -16.89
CA VAL A 117 2.47 3.12 -15.46
C VAL A 117 3.85 3.75 -15.27
N LYS A 118 4.86 3.27 -15.99
CA LYS A 118 6.21 3.83 -15.96
C LYS A 118 6.25 5.30 -16.39
N ASN A 119 5.43 5.68 -17.37
CA ASN A 119 5.35 7.06 -17.85
C ASN A 119 4.69 8.04 -16.85
N LEU A 120 4.08 7.54 -15.78
CA LEU A 120 3.47 8.36 -14.71
C LEU A 120 4.50 8.90 -13.71
N ASN A 121 5.80 8.75 -13.94
CA ASN A 121 6.87 9.09 -12.98
C ASN A 121 6.65 8.46 -11.60
N ILE A 122 6.30 7.19 -11.60
CA ILE A 122 6.07 6.39 -10.40
C ILE A 122 7.21 5.39 -10.28
N TYR A 123 7.98 5.51 -9.21
CA TYR A 123 9.16 4.67 -8.99
C TYR A 123 8.83 3.26 -8.47
N ASN A 124 7.67 3.09 -7.87
CA ASN A 124 7.24 1.83 -7.28
C ASN A 124 5.91 1.39 -7.87
N VAL A 125 5.82 0.11 -8.22
CA VAL A 125 4.61 -0.53 -8.76
C VAL A 125 4.33 -1.78 -7.95
N ALA A 126 3.07 -2.05 -7.64
CA ALA A 126 2.63 -3.28 -7.01
C ALA A 126 1.70 -4.05 -7.93
N SER A 127 1.95 -5.35 -8.04
CA SER A 127 1.10 -6.26 -8.80
C SER A 127 1.02 -7.61 -8.09
N ILE A 128 -0.11 -8.28 -8.24
CA ILE A 128 -0.31 -9.64 -7.73
C ILE A 128 0.10 -10.68 -8.79
N SER A 129 0.04 -10.29 -10.06
CA SER A 129 0.36 -11.16 -11.20
C SER A 129 0.98 -10.32 -12.32
N LEU A 130 2.27 -10.31 -12.35
CA LEU A 130 3.05 -9.82 -13.48
C LEU A 130 3.52 -10.98 -14.34
#